data_896835e87d468e097567b1ef3f633ac0
#
_entry.id   896835e87d468e097567b1ef3f633ac0
#
_cell.length_a   1.000
_cell.length_b   1.000
_cell.length_c   1.000
_cell.angle_alpha   90.00
_cell.angle_beta   90.00
_cell.angle_gamma   90.00
#
_symmetry.space_group_name_H-M   'P 1'
#
loop_
_entity.id
_entity.type
_entity.pdbx_description
1 polymer ?
#
loop_
_entity_poly.entity_id
_entity_poly.type
_entity_poly.pdbx_seq_one_letter_code
_entity_poly.pdbx_strand_id
1 'polypeptide(L)'
;MSAEKVNLGAAGELAIRSLIERAPLASSLAEAFKKEGFRLALVGGPVRDAILGRLGNDLDFTTDAHPHQTKKILKSWADNTWDTGILFGTVAGKRGDTTVEVTTYRTEKYEEDSRNPDVEFGDTIEGDLSRRDFTVNSMALELTGAKPEFIDPFDGLGDLGKRVLRTPASATQSFSDDPLRMMRAARFASQLNFEIDEEVLSAMSSMASRISIISAERVREEFTKLLMSPNPRI
;
A
#
# COMPACT_ATOMS: atom_id res chain seq x y z
N MET A 1 -19.28 13.30 -3.97
CA MET A 1 -18.52 14.44 -3.43
C MET A 1 -17.17 14.42 -4.14
N SER A 2 -16.80 15.52 -4.81
CA SER A 2 -15.53 15.63 -5.53
C SER A 2 -14.39 15.62 -4.50
N ALA A 3 -13.42 14.71 -4.63
CA ALA A 3 -12.23 14.72 -3.81
C ALA A 3 -11.56 16.09 -3.90
N GLU A 4 -11.38 16.75 -2.76
CA GLU A 4 -10.61 18.00 -2.70
C GLU A 4 -9.20 17.69 -3.22
N LYS A 5 -8.74 18.45 -4.21
CA LYS A 5 -7.37 18.31 -4.72
C LYS A 5 -6.41 18.69 -3.61
N VAL A 6 -5.69 17.71 -3.10
CA VAL A 6 -4.64 17.93 -2.11
C VAL A 6 -3.60 18.89 -2.71
N ASN A 7 -3.42 20.03 -2.06
CA ASN A 7 -2.37 20.97 -2.46
C ASN A 7 -1.03 20.46 -1.90
N LEU A 8 -0.33 19.68 -2.70
CA LEU A 8 0.95 19.05 -2.36
C LEU A 8 2.06 20.05 -2.02
N GLY A 9 1.88 21.34 -2.35
CA GLY A 9 2.99 22.28 -2.32
C GLY A 9 4.15 21.88 -3.27
N ALA A 10 5.13 22.74 -3.40
CA ALA A 10 6.27 22.51 -4.30
C ALA A 10 7.07 21.23 -4.00
N ALA A 11 7.16 20.83 -2.72
CA ALA A 11 7.88 19.63 -2.31
C ALA A 11 7.19 18.34 -2.77
N GLY A 12 5.87 18.26 -2.67
CA GLY A 12 5.11 17.10 -3.13
C GLY A 12 5.11 16.97 -4.66
N GLU A 13 5.01 18.08 -5.39
CA GLU A 13 5.15 18.08 -6.85
C GLU A 13 6.55 17.61 -7.29
N LEU A 14 7.59 18.03 -6.59
CA LEU A 14 8.97 17.61 -6.85
C LEU A 14 9.14 16.11 -6.58
N ALA A 15 8.55 15.59 -5.49
CA ALA A 15 8.58 14.18 -5.17
C ALA A 15 7.88 13.32 -6.24
N ILE A 16 6.74 13.75 -6.76
CA ILE A 16 6.02 13.09 -7.87
C ILE A 16 6.87 13.08 -9.14
N ARG A 17 7.48 14.20 -9.51
CA ARG A 17 8.39 14.27 -10.66
C ARG A 17 9.58 13.32 -10.48
N SER A 18 10.21 13.36 -9.32
CA SER A 18 11.34 12.46 -8.99
C SER A 18 10.95 10.98 -9.06
N LEU A 19 9.71 10.64 -8.65
CA LEU A 19 9.19 9.28 -8.75
C LEU A 19 9.04 8.85 -10.22
N ILE A 20 8.44 9.69 -11.06
CA ILE A 20 8.25 9.39 -12.49
C ILE A 20 9.59 9.28 -13.21
N GLU A 21 10.55 10.12 -12.88
CA GLU A 21 11.91 10.10 -13.48
C GLU A 21 12.70 8.86 -13.04
N ARG A 22 12.56 8.41 -11.79
CA ARG A 22 13.28 7.26 -11.22
C ARG A 22 12.62 5.92 -11.53
N ALA A 23 11.34 5.91 -11.86
CA ALA A 23 10.60 4.71 -12.19
C ALA A 23 10.05 4.76 -13.63
N PRO A 24 10.89 4.84 -14.68
CA PRO A 24 10.42 4.90 -16.06
C PRO A 24 9.60 3.67 -16.47
N LEU A 25 9.80 2.53 -15.76
CA LEU A 25 9.00 1.32 -15.95
C LEU A 25 7.57 1.51 -15.47
N ALA A 26 7.31 2.34 -14.45
CA ALA A 26 5.95 2.64 -13.98
C ALA A 26 5.13 3.34 -15.08
N SER A 27 5.73 4.30 -15.79
CA SER A 27 5.07 4.98 -16.91
C SER A 27 4.77 4.02 -18.06
N SER A 28 5.71 3.14 -18.42
CA SER A 28 5.49 2.15 -19.50
C SER A 28 4.43 1.11 -19.12
N LEU A 29 4.34 0.74 -17.83
CA LEU A 29 3.28 -0.16 -17.34
C LEU A 29 1.92 0.56 -17.38
N ALA A 30 1.87 1.82 -16.94
CA ALA A 30 0.64 2.62 -17.01
C ALA A 30 0.11 2.76 -18.43
N GLU A 31 0.99 2.96 -19.41
CA GLU A 31 0.59 2.98 -20.83
C GLU A 31 0.01 1.65 -21.30
N ALA A 32 0.56 0.51 -20.83
CA ALA A 32 0.03 -0.81 -21.17
C ALA A 32 -1.39 -1.01 -20.60
N PHE A 33 -1.66 -0.57 -19.37
CA PHE A 33 -3.00 -0.61 -18.77
C PHE A 33 -3.96 0.34 -19.48
N LYS A 34 -3.54 1.58 -19.72
CA LYS A 34 -4.33 2.61 -20.40
C LYS A 34 -4.78 2.17 -21.81
N LYS A 35 -3.90 1.48 -22.55
CA LYS A 35 -4.21 0.93 -23.89
C LYS A 35 -5.33 -0.10 -23.85
N GLU A 36 -5.41 -0.88 -22.79
CA GLU A 36 -6.49 -1.87 -22.57
C GLU A 36 -7.72 -1.25 -21.88
N GLY A 37 -7.72 0.07 -21.59
CA GLY A 37 -8.85 0.81 -21.02
C GLY A 37 -8.94 0.77 -19.49
N PHE A 38 -7.87 0.37 -18.79
CA PHE A 38 -7.84 0.25 -17.33
C PHE A 38 -7.03 1.35 -16.66
N ARG A 39 -7.40 1.64 -15.42
CA ARG A 39 -6.65 2.55 -14.54
C ARG A 39 -5.51 1.82 -13.88
N LEU A 40 -4.43 2.56 -13.57
CA LEU A 40 -3.30 2.06 -12.81
C LEU A 40 -2.75 3.16 -11.92
N ALA A 41 -2.62 2.88 -10.64
CA ALA A 41 -1.99 3.79 -9.69
C ALA A 41 -0.87 3.08 -8.92
N LEU A 42 0.27 3.76 -8.74
CA LEU A 42 1.29 3.35 -7.77
C LEU A 42 0.75 3.62 -6.37
N VAL A 43 0.96 2.70 -5.41
CA VAL A 43 0.37 2.80 -4.07
C VAL A 43 1.31 2.40 -2.95
N GLY A 44 0.97 2.80 -1.74
CA GLY A 44 1.55 2.23 -0.52
C GLY A 44 2.99 2.64 -0.23
N GLY A 45 3.79 1.67 0.17
CA GLY A 45 5.21 1.86 0.48
C GLY A 45 6.00 2.59 -0.57
N PRO A 46 5.92 2.23 -1.85
CA PRO A 46 6.59 2.93 -2.95
C PRO A 46 6.27 4.43 -3.04
N VAL A 47 5.00 4.83 -2.85
CA VAL A 47 4.63 6.26 -2.86
C VAL A 47 5.26 7.00 -1.69
N ARG A 48 5.13 6.45 -0.47
CA ARG A 48 5.77 6.99 0.73
C ARG A 48 7.28 7.11 0.55
N ASP A 49 7.93 6.04 0.08
CA ASP A 49 9.39 5.99 -0.01
C ASP A 49 9.92 6.88 -1.15
N ALA A 50 9.12 7.11 -2.19
CA ALA A 50 9.44 8.12 -3.20
C ALA A 50 9.42 9.55 -2.63
N ILE A 51 8.39 9.89 -1.82
CA ILE A 51 8.30 11.19 -1.13
C ILE A 51 9.49 11.38 -0.17
N LEU A 52 9.94 10.29 0.47
CA LEU A 52 11.12 10.30 1.35
C LEU A 52 12.47 10.22 0.60
N GLY A 53 12.45 10.17 -0.74
CA GLY A 53 13.65 10.12 -1.58
C GLY A 53 14.40 8.79 -1.59
N ARG A 54 13.76 7.68 -1.20
CA ARG A 54 14.36 6.34 -1.05
C ARG A 54 13.59 5.23 -1.79
N LEU A 55 12.98 5.54 -2.93
CA LEU A 55 12.27 4.56 -3.76
C LEU A 55 13.17 3.38 -4.13
N GLY A 56 12.69 2.15 -3.88
CA GLY A 56 13.32 0.90 -4.27
C GLY A 56 12.85 0.37 -5.62
N ASN A 57 13.21 -0.88 -5.92
CA ASN A 57 12.86 -1.56 -7.18
C ASN A 57 11.59 -2.43 -7.07
N ASP A 58 10.98 -2.52 -5.90
CA ASP A 58 9.72 -3.23 -5.69
C ASP A 58 8.60 -2.19 -5.71
N LEU A 59 7.73 -2.29 -6.71
CA LEU A 59 6.67 -1.32 -6.97
C LEU A 59 5.30 -1.98 -6.83
N ASP A 60 4.47 -1.43 -5.95
CA ASP A 60 3.10 -1.87 -5.73
C ASP A 60 2.13 -0.98 -6.48
N PHE A 61 1.26 -1.59 -7.26
CA PHE A 61 0.21 -0.91 -8.01
C PHE A 61 -1.17 -1.42 -7.62
N THR A 62 -2.17 -0.58 -7.84
CA THR A 62 -3.57 -0.96 -7.78
C THR A 62 -4.30 -0.54 -9.06
N THR A 63 -5.34 -1.31 -9.45
CA THR A 63 -6.04 -1.17 -10.74
C THR A 63 -7.50 -1.56 -10.62
N ASP A 64 -8.35 -1.05 -11.53
CA ASP A 64 -9.73 -1.53 -11.74
C ASP A 64 -9.80 -2.77 -12.65
N ALA A 65 -8.69 -3.19 -13.27
CA ALA A 65 -8.63 -4.43 -14.04
C ALA A 65 -8.76 -5.65 -13.12
N HIS A 66 -9.60 -6.62 -13.51
CA HIS A 66 -9.66 -7.91 -12.82
C HIS A 66 -8.37 -8.72 -12.99
N PRO A 67 -8.05 -9.68 -12.09
CA PRO A 67 -6.77 -10.39 -12.08
C PRO A 67 -6.42 -11.08 -13.41
N HIS A 68 -7.42 -11.61 -14.14
CA HIS A 68 -7.18 -12.24 -15.43
C HIS A 68 -6.78 -11.23 -16.53
N GLN A 69 -7.31 -10.00 -16.48
CA GLN A 69 -6.97 -8.90 -17.37
C GLN A 69 -5.56 -8.38 -17.03
N THR A 70 -5.29 -8.15 -15.75
CA THR A 70 -3.96 -7.80 -15.23
C THR A 70 -2.90 -8.81 -15.67
N LYS A 71 -3.18 -10.11 -15.53
CA LYS A 71 -2.29 -11.19 -15.98
C LYS A 71 -2.00 -11.12 -17.49
N LYS A 72 -3.03 -10.85 -18.31
CA LYS A 72 -2.87 -10.70 -19.77
C LYS A 72 -1.95 -9.52 -20.11
N ILE A 73 -2.16 -8.36 -19.45
CA ILE A 73 -1.36 -7.16 -19.66
C ILE A 73 0.09 -7.41 -19.23
N LEU A 74 0.30 -7.93 -18.01
CA LEU A 74 1.64 -8.21 -17.51
C LEU A 74 2.41 -9.22 -18.36
N LYS A 75 1.76 -10.25 -18.90
CA LYS A 75 2.40 -11.22 -19.82
C LYS A 75 2.96 -10.57 -21.07
N SER A 76 2.37 -9.47 -21.55
CA SER A 76 2.86 -8.76 -22.74
C SER A 76 3.92 -7.70 -22.41
N TRP A 77 4.00 -7.27 -21.13
CA TRP A 77 4.86 -6.19 -20.69
C TRP A 77 6.11 -6.66 -19.92
N ALA A 78 6.00 -7.68 -19.07
CA ALA A 78 7.04 -8.18 -18.18
C ALA A 78 7.86 -9.30 -18.83
N ASP A 79 9.10 -9.48 -18.36
CA ASP A 79 9.97 -10.60 -18.76
C ASP A 79 9.49 -11.92 -18.13
N ASN A 80 9.00 -11.84 -16.88
CA ASN A 80 8.43 -12.97 -16.13
C ASN A 80 7.17 -12.52 -15.37
N THR A 81 6.21 -13.43 -15.15
CA THR A 81 4.98 -13.17 -14.41
C THR A 81 4.65 -14.30 -13.45
N TRP A 82 4.08 -13.95 -12.29
CA TRP A 82 3.59 -14.89 -11.28
C TRP A 82 2.14 -14.57 -10.92
N ASP A 83 1.39 -15.59 -10.59
CA ASP A 83 -0.02 -15.47 -10.18
C ASP A 83 -0.30 -16.09 -8.80
N THR A 84 0.75 -16.26 -7.99
CA THR A 84 0.65 -16.83 -6.63
C THR A 84 -0.38 -16.11 -5.75
N GLY A 85 -0.56 -14.82 -5.95
CA GLY A 85 -1.53 -13.98 -5.23
C GLY A 85 -2.88 -13.79 -5.94
N ILE A 86 -3.16 -14.50 -7.04
CA ILE A 86 -4.32 -14.23 -7.91
C ILE A 86 -5.67 -14.42 -7.18
N LEU A 87 -5.75 -15.32 -6.22
CA LEU A 87 -6.93 -15.53 -5.37
C LEU A 87 -7.22 -14.31 -4.48
N PHE A 88 -6.21 -13.50 -4.21
CA PHE A 88 -6.31 -12.25 -3.45
C PHE A 88 -6.29 -11.01 -4.36
N GLY A 89 -6.47 -11.19 -5.66
CA GLY A 89 -6.51 -10.10 -6.62
C GLY A 89 -5.15 -9.60 -7.10
N THR A 90 -4.02 -10.22 -6.69
CA THR A 90 -2.67 -9.75 -7.00
C THR A 90 -2.02 -10.62 -8.09
N VAL A 91 -1.43 -9.97 -9.07
CA VAL A 91 -0.55 -10.57 -10.09
C VAL A 91 0.77 -9.84 -10.08
N ALA A 92 1.87 -10.58 -10.04
CA ALA A 92 3.21 -10.01 -10.04
C ALA A 92 3.92 -10.20 -11.38
N GLY A 93 4.85 -9.29 -11.67
CA GLY A 93 5.72 -9.37 -12.83
C GLY A 93 7.09 -8.79 -12.56
N LYS A 94 8.08 -9.20 -13.34
CA LYS A 94 9.43 -8.66 -13.29
C LYS A 94 9.86 -8.20 -14.68
N ARG A 95 10.45 -7.00 -14.75
CA ARG A 95 11.06 -6.46 -15.96
C ARG A 95 12.41 -5.86 -15.62
N GLY A 96 13.49 -6.41 -16.16
CA GLY A 96 14.83 -6.09 -15.72
C GLY A 96 15.01 -6.39 -14.23
N ASP A 97 15.46 -5.40 -13.46
CA ASP A 97 15.65 -5.51 -12.01
C ASP A 97 14.44 -5.06 -11.19
N THR A 98 13.37 -4.58 -11.84
CA THR A 98 12.17 -4.07 -11.18
C THR A 98 11.12 -5.16 -11.06
N THR A 99 10.64 -5.39 -9.84
CA THR A 99 9.47 -6.22 -9.55
C THR A 99 8.24 -5.33 -9.41
N VAL A 100 7.14 -5.73 -10.01
CA VAL A 100 5.84 -5.05 -9.88
C VAL A 100 4.81 -6.02 -9.34
N GLU A 101 4.02 -5.57 -8.38
CA GLU A 101 2.82 -6.26 -7.91
C GLU A 101 1.61 -5.40 -8.24
N VAL A 102 0.66 -5.96 -8.97
CA VAL A 102 -0.56 -5.24 -9.37
C VAL A 102 -1.75 -5.93 -8.74
N THR A 103 -2.45 -5.21 -7.88
CA THR A 103 -3.62 -5.70 -7.15
C THR A 103 -4.88 -5.03 -7.68
N THR A 104 -5.90 -5.82 -7.99
CA THR A 104 -7.24 -5.28 -8.32
C THR A 104 -7.82 -4.56 -7.11
N TYR A 105 -8.51 -3.41 -7.32
CA TYR A 105 -9.23 -2.73 -6.25
C TYR A 105 -10.10 -3.73 -5.51
N ARG A 106 -10.00 -3.74 -4.19
CA ARG A 106 -10.76 -4.68 -3.38
C ARG A 106 -11.22 -4.05 -2.07
N THR A 107 -12.35 -4.50 -1.61
CA THR A 107 -12.79 -4.37 -0.23
C THR A 107 -12.59 -5.71 0.45
N GLU A 108 -12.24 -5.69 1.71
CA GLU A 108 -12.03 -6.91 2.50
C GLU A 108 -13.13 -6.99 3.56
N LYS A 109 -13.85 -8.11 3.58
CA LYS A 109 -14.77 -8.45 4.68
C LYS A 109 -14.09 -9.54 5.50
N TYR A 110 -13.94 -9.30 6.78
CA TYR A 110 -13.40 -10.27 7.71
C TYR A 110 -14.53 -10.86 8.55
N GLU A 111 -14.61 -12.18 8.62
CA GLU A 111 -15.42 -12.87 9.62
C GLU A 111 -14.67 -12.84 10.96
N GLU A 112 -15.43 -12.75 12.10
CA GLU A 112 -14.84 -12.55 13.44
C GLU A 112 -13.74 -13.55 13.83
N ASP A 113 -13.81 -14.78 13.31
CA ASP A 113 -12.84 -15.86 13.60
C ASP A 113 -12.00 -16.29 12.39
N SER A 114 -12.11 -15.59 11.25
CA SER A 114 -11.37 -15.91 10.04
C SER A 114 -10.37 -14.80 9.70
N ARG A 115 -9.12 -15.21 9.43
CA ARG A 115 -8.04 -14.33 8.94
C ARG A 115 -7.98 -14.26 7.41
N ASN A 116 -8.77 -15.06 6.71
CA ASN A 116 -8.86 -15.04 5.27
C ASN A 116 -10.04 -14.12 4.93
N PRO A 117 -9.77 -12.89 4.41
CA PRO A 117 -10.86 -12.03 3.98
C PRO A 117 -11.59 -12.66 2.82
N ASP A 118 -12.90 -12.58 2.83
CA ASP A 118 -13.67 -12.69 1.60
C ASP A 118 -13.35 -11.47 0.75
N VAL A 119 -12.61 -11.70 -0.33
CA VAL A 119 -12.18 -10.64 -1.24
C VAL A 119 -13.34 -10.31 -2.17
N GLU A 120 -13.96 -9.16 -1.94
CA GLU A 120 -14.85 -8.55 -2.92
C GLU A 120 -14.05 -7.52 -3.73
N PHE A 121 -14.08 -7.64 -5.06
CA PHE A 121 -13.45 -6.65 -5.92
C PHE A 121 -14.25 -5.35 -5.83
N GLY A 122 -13.54 -4.27 -5.50
CA GLY A 122 -14.11 -2.93 -5.37
C GLY A 122 -13.99 -2.14 -6.67
N ASP A 123 -14.77 -1.07 -6.76
CA ASP A 123 -14.82 -0.22 -7.96
C ASP A 123 -14.05 1.10 -7.78
N THR A 124 -13.55 1.39 -6.57
CA THR A 124 -12.93 2.68 -6.25
C THR A 124 -11.56 2.54 -5.61
N ILE A 125 -10.65 3.44 -5.98
CA ILE A 125 -9.32 3.52 -5.39
C ILE A 125 -9.38 3.93 -3.91
N GLU A 126 -10.32 4.79 -3.53
CA GLU A 126 -10.52 5.21 -2.14
C GLU A 126 -10.88 4.03 -1.24
N GLY A 127 -11.71 3.10 -1.74
CA GLY A 127 -12.05 1.85 -1.05
C GLY A 127 -10.80 0.97 -0.86
N ASP A 128 -9.95 0.85 -1.88
CA ASP A 128 -8.69 0.10 -1.75
C ASP A 128 -7.72 0.77 -0.76
N LEU A 129 -7.64 2.10 -0.75
CA LEU A 129 -6.78 2.83 0.18
C LEU A 129 -7.27 2.76 1.63
N SER A 130 -8.61 2.74 1.85
CA SER A 130 -9.20 2.72 3.20
C SER A 130 -8.89 1.45 4.00
N ARG A 131 -8.70 0.31 3.35
CA ARG A 131 -8.41 -0.99 3.98
C ARG A 131 -6.94 -1.18 4.34
N ARG A 132 -6.04 -0.25 3.97
CA ARG A 132 -4.60 -0.36 4.25
C ARG A 132 -4.29 -0.14 5.72
N ASP A 133 -3.08 -0.50 6.12
CA ASP A 133 -2.65 -0.50 7.52
C ASP A 133 -2.55 0.91 8.12
N PHE A 134 -1.82 1.82 7.45
CA PHE A 134 -1.54 3.18 7.94
C PHE A 134 -1.75 4.22 6.87
N THR A 135 -2.12 5.44 7.27
CA THR A 135 -2.37 6.59 6.37
C THR A 135 -1.18 6.86 5.46
N VAL A 136 0.06 6.77 5.98
CA VAL A 136 1.31 6.94 5.23
C VAL A 136 1.52 5.87 4.14
N ASN A 137 0.78 4.78 4.19
CA ASN A 137 0.74 3.72 3.18
C ASN A 137 -0.57 3.72 2.38
N SER A 138 -1.47 4.67 2.65
CA SER A 138 -2.79 4.80 2.01
C SER A 138 -2.83 5.97 1.03
N MET A 139 -1.69 6.26 0.41
CA MET A 139 -1.52 7.24 -0.65
C MET A 139 -1.33 6.55 -1.99
N ALA A 140 -1.78 7.19 -3.06
CA ALA A 140 -1.62 6.68 -4.42
C ALA A 140 -1.18 7.78 -5.40
N LEU A 141 -0.54 7.36 -6.49
CA LEU A 141 -0.27 8.18 -7.67
C LEU A 141 -0.91 7.51 -8.88
N GLU A 142 -2.04 8.02 -9.33
CA GLU A 142 -2.72 7.60 -10.56
C GLU A 142 -1.86 7.98 -11.76
N LEU A 143 -1.59 7.03 -12.66
CA LEU A 143 -0.67 7.21 -13.78
C LEU A 143 -1.35 7.17 -15.16
N THR A 144 -2.59 6.69 -15.25
CA THR A 144 -3.29 6.46 -16.53
C THR A 144 -4.13 7.64 -16.97
N GLY A 145 -4.31 8.67 -16.14
CA GLY A 145 -5.02 9.90 -16.48
C GLY A 145 -4.32 10.74 -17.56
N ALA A 146 -4.86 11.93 -17.84
CA ALA A 146 -4.23 12.89 -18.75
C ALA A 146 -2.89 13.43 -18.22
N LYS A 147 -2.75 13.48 -16.91
CA LYS A 147 -1.53 13.73 -16.14
C LYS A 147 -1.56 12.90 -14.87
N PRO A 148 -0.40 12.59 -14.27
CA PRO A 148 -0.37 11.93 -12.97
C PRO A 148 -1.14 12.73 -11.92
N GLU A 149 -1.93 12.01 -11.10
CA GLU A 149 -2.76 12.62 -10.05
C GLU A 149 -2.46 11.94 -8.71
N PHE A 150 -2.12 12.76 -7.70
CA PHE A 150 -1.89 12.27 -6.35
C PHE A 150 -3.22 12.17 -5.60
N ILE A 151 -3.44 11.03 -4.96
CA ILE A 151 -4.66 10.68 -4.24
C ILE A 151 -4.29 10.37 -2.80
N ASP A 152 -4.79 11.18 -1.86
CA ASP A 152 -4.53 11.05 -0.42
C ASP A 152 -5.80 11.35 0.38
N PRO A 153 -6.75 10.42 0.45
CA PRO A 153 -8.03 10.66 1.11
C PRO A 153 -7.95 10.65 2.65
N PHE A 154 -6.81 10.25 3.24
CA PHE A 154 -6.65 10.05 4.67
C PHE A 154 -5.56 10.93 5.31
N ASP A 155 -5.09 11.96 4.62
CA ASP A 155 -4.02 12.88 5.07
C ASP A 155 -2.69 12.15 5.40
N GLY A 156 -2.37 11.12 4.59
CA GLY A 156 -1.13 10.38 4.74
C GLY A 156 0.13 11.23 4.53
N LEU A 157 0.06 12.24 3.65
CA LEU A 157 1.13 13.20 3.44
C LEU A 157 1.33 14.10 4.68
N GLY A 158 0.24 14.53 5.32
CA GLY A 158 0.29 15.29 6.56
C GLY A 158 0.90 14.48 7.70
N ASP A 159 0.49 13.21 7.85
CA ASP A 159 1.04 12.29 8.85
C ASP A 159 2.52 11.96 8.57
N LEU A 160 2.91 11.83 7.31
CA LEU A 160 4.30 11.64 6.89
C LEU A 160 5.15 12.84 7.32
N GLY A 161 4.65 14.06 7.13
CA GLY A 161 5.31 15.29 7.55
C GLY A 161 5.43 15.43 9.07
N LYS A 162 4.41 15.02 9.81
CA LYS A 162 4.38 14.99 11.28
C LYS A 162 5.17 13.81 11.87
N ARG A 163 5.53 12.83 11.07
CA ARG A 163 6.15 11.56 11.47
C ARG A 163 5.29 10.76 12.44
N VAL A 164 4.02 10.60 12.12
CA VAL A 164 3.04 9.88 12.94
C VAL A 164 2.48 8.69 12.18
N LEU A 165 2.27 7.58 12.87
CA LEU A 165 1.55 6.40 12.36
C LEU A 165 0.12 6.42 12.85
N ARG A 166 -0.82 6.61 11.93
CA ARG A 166 -2.27 6.61 12.14
C ARG A 166 -2.93 5.66 11.15
N THR A 167 -4.04 5.05 11.50
CA THR A 167 -4.82 4.19 10.61
C THR A 167 -5.81 5.00 9.75
N PRO A 168 -6.13 4.60 8.51
CA PRO A 168 -7.13 5.28 7.67
C PRO A 168 -8.55 5.25 8.27
N ALA A 169 -8.91 4.13 8.90
CA ALA A 169 -10.13 3.94 9.71
C ALA A 169 -9.77 3.93 11.20
N SER A 170 -10.74 3.63 12.08
CA SER A 170 -10.42 3.47 13.50
C SER A 170 -9.38 2.35 13.70
N ALA A 171 -8.46 2.56 14.65
CA ALA A 171 -7.43 1.58 14.95
C ALA A 171 -8.02 0.23 15.42
N THR A 172 -9.11 0.27 16.17
CA THR A 172 -9.83 -0.92 16.62
C THR A 172 -10.35 -1.74 15.44
N GLN A 173 -10.98 -1.09 14.44
CA GLN A 173 -11.44 -1.79 13.25
C GLN A 173 -10.27 -2.36 12.47
N SER A 174 -9.22 -1.56 12.24
CA SER A 174 -8.03 -1.98 11.51
C SER A 174 -7.35 -3.22 12.11
N PHE A 175 -7.28 -3.30 13.45
CA PHE A 175 -6.68 -4.45 14.15
C PHE A 175 -7.66 -5.62 14.32
N SER A 176 -8.97 -5.36 14.22
CA SER A 176 -9.96 -6.42 14.11
C SER A 176 -9.82 -7.14 12.77
N ASP A 177 -9.61 -6.39 11.69
CA ASP A 177 -9.44 -6.92 10.34
C ASP A 177 -8.14 -7.74 10.20
N ASP A 178 -7.00 -7.19 10.61
CA ASP A 178 -5.71 -7.93 10.64
C ASP A 178 -4.89 -7.56 11.89
N PRO A 179 -4.89 -8.41 12.94
CA PRO A 179 -4.12 -8.17 14.17
C PRO A 179 -2.60 -8.03 13.93
N LEU A 180 -2.06 -8.55 12.83
CA LEU A 180 -0.65 -8.38 12.49
C LEU A 180 -0.27 -6.90 12.32
N ARG A 181 -1.24 -6.03 12.01
CA ARG A 181 -1.00 -4.58 11.88
C ARG A 181 -0.48 -3.95 13.16
N MET A 182 -0.75 -4.54 14.35
CA MET A 182 -0.14 -4.12 15.61
C MET A 182 1.40 -4.30 15.59
N MET A 183 1.88 -5.44 15.12
CA MET A 183 3.33 -5.65 14.95
C MET A 183 3.93 -4.79 13.83
N ARG A 184 3.16 -4.56 12.78
CA ARG A 184 3.55 -3.65 11.69
C ARG A 184 3.65 -2.21 12.18
N ALA A 185 2.79 -1.76 13.13
CA ALA A 185 2.91 -0.44 13.77
C ALA A 185 4.27 -0.30 14.46
N ALA A 186 4.64 -1.25 15.33
CA ALA A 186 5.94 -1.25 16.00
C ALA A 186 7.11 -1.26 14.99
N ARG A 187 7.01 -2.10 13.95
CA ARG A 187 8.04 -2.15 12.89
C ARG A 187 8.17 -0.84 12.13
N PHE A 188 7.06 -0.25 11.70
CA PHE A 188 7.12 1.01 10.95
C PHE A 188 7.58 2.18 11.82
N ALA A 189 7.16 2.24 13.09
CA ALA A 189 7.67 3.22 14.04
C ALA A 189 9.21 3.16 14.10
N SER A 190 9.75 1.95 14.24
CA SER A 190 11.19 1.71 14.25
C SER A 190 11.88 2.03 12.92
N GLN A 191 11.35 1.56 11.79
CA GLN A 191 11.95 1.75 10.46
C GLN A 191 11.92 3.20 9.97
N LEU A 192 10.85 3.92 10.29
CA LEU A 192 10.62 5.28 9.82
C LEU A 192 11.08 6.34 10.83
N ASN A 193 11.32 5.92 12.07
CA ASN A 193 11.51 6.79 13.23
C ASN A 193 10.31 7.73 13.42
N PHE A 194 9.10 7.11 13.49
CA PHE A 194 7.82 7.78 13.63
C PHE A 194 7.23 7.46 15.00
N GLU A 195 6.45 8.39 15.52
CA GLU A 195 5.62 8.17 16.69
C GLU A 195 4.35 7.39 16.32
N ILE A 196 3.82 6.62 17.24
CA ILE A 196 2.54 5.92 17.06
C ILE A 196 1.46 6.78 17.71
N ASP A 197 0.39 7.07 16.97
CA ASP A 197 -0.77 7.83 17.45
C ASP A 197 -1.38 7.20 18.72
N GLU A 198 -1.92 8.03 19.63
CA GLU A 198 -2.46 7.56 20.92
C GLU A 198 -3.65 6.59 20.75
N GLU A 199 -4.52 6.79 19.74
CA GLU A 199 -5.59 5.86 19.46
C GLU A 199 -5.04 4.50 19.03
N VAL A 200 -4.00 4.49 18.19
CA VAL A 200 -3.32 3.28 17.74
C VAL A 200 -2.67 2.55 18.92
N LEU A 201 -1.95 3.25 19.82
CA LEU A 201 -1.34 2.67 21.01
C LEU A 201 -2.39 2.08 21.97
N SER A 202 -3.49 2.79 22.19
CA SER A 202 -4.61 2.30 23.01
C SER A 202 -5.23 1.04 22.45
N ALA A 203 -5.48 0.99 21.12
CA ALA A 203 -6.00 -0.17 20.45
C ALA A 203 -5.01 -1.36 20.47
N MET A 204 -3.70 -1.11 20.29
CA MET A 204 -2.67 -2.15 20.43
C MET A 204 -2.70 -2.78 21.81
N SER A 205 -2.79 -1.97 22.86
CA SER A 205 -2.82 -2.45 24.25
C SER A 205 -4.06 -3.29 24.54
N SER A 206 -5.24 -2.84 24.11
CA SER A 206 -6.50 -3.53 24.37
C SER A 206 -6.69 -4.80 23.56
N MET A 207 -6.09 -4.87 22.37
CA MET A 207 -6.29 -5.97 21.41
C MET A 207 -5.06 -6.90 21.29
N ALA A 208 -4.02 -6.72 22.10
CA ALA A 208 -2.75 -7.46 22.01
C ALA A 208 -2.94 -8.99 21.97
N SER A 209 -3.92 -9.53 22.72
CA SER A 209 -4.22 -10.96 22.75
C SER A 209 -4.64 -11.53 21.40
N ARG A 210 -5.20 -10.70 20.50
CA ARG A 210 -5.63 -11.15 19.16
C ARG A 210 -4.45 -11.56 18.26
N ILE A 211 -3.21 -11.23 18.60
CA ILE A 211 -2.03 -11.69 17.84
C ILE A 211 -1.96 -13.23 17.80
N SER A 212 -2.56 -13.92 18.75
CA SER A 212 -2.59 -15.38 18.84
C SER A 212 -3.29 -16.08 17.66
N ILE A 213 -4.18 -15.38 16.94
CA ILE A 213 -4.85 -15.93 15.74
C ILE A 213 -3.96 -15.87 14.49
N ILE A 214 -2.87 -15.11 14.54
CA ILE A 214 -1.92 -14.97 13.42
C ILE A 214 -0.94 -16.13 13.42
N SER A 215 -0.61 -16.64 12.23
CA SER A 215 0.38 -17.73 12.13
C SER A 215 1.75 -17.30 12.66
N ALA A 216 2.43 -18.22 13.35
CA ALA A 216 3.75 -17.97 13.92
C ALA A 216 4.77 -17.53 12.84
N GLU A 217 4.60 -17.96 11.60
CA GLU A 217 5.44 -17.57 10.47
C GLU A 217 5.31 -16.06 10.18
N ARG A 218 4.08 -15.53 10.02
CA ARG A 218 3.85 -14.10 9.79
C ARG A 218 4.34 -13.24 10.97
N VAL A 219 4.10 -13.70 12.19
CA VAL A 219 4.60 -13.04 13.42
C VAL A 219 6.12 -12.98 13.40
N ARG A 220 6.79 -14.12 13.12
CA ARG A 220 8.25 -14.20 13.03
C ARG A 220 8.81 -13.27 11.97
N GLU A 221 8.20 -13.21 10.78
CA GLU A 221 8.64 -12.35 9.70
C GLU A 221 8.58 -10.85 10.10
N GLU A 222 7.47 -10.39 10.65
CA GLU A 222 7.33 -9.00 11.09
C GLU A 222 8.27 -8.68 12.25
N PHE A 223 8.44 -9.61 13.21
CA PHE A 223 9.36 -9.47 14.32
C PHE A 223 10.82 -9.42 13.85
N THR A 224 11.20 -10.27 12.90
CA THR A 224 12.54 -10.23 12.31
C THR A 224 12.80 -8.88 11.62
N LYS A 225 11.85 -8.39 10.82
CA LYS A 225 11.94 -7.07 10.17
C LYS A 225 12.05 -5.92 11.19
N LEU A 226 11.36 -6.03 12.34
CA LEU A 226 11.48 -5.08 13.44
C LEU A 226 12.89 -5.11 14.04
N LEU A 227 13.41 -6.28 14.37
CA LEU A 227 14.76 -6.42 14.96
C LEU A 227 15.88 -5.95 14.02
N MET A 228 15.68 -6.10 12.71
CA MET A 228 16.61 -5.63 11.68
C MET A 228 16.46 -4.14 11.34
N SER A 229 15.54 -3.45 11.95
CA SER A 229 15.32 -2.02 11.72
C SER A 229 16.34 -1.14 12.43
N PRO A 230 16.53 0.13 12.01
CA PRO A 230 17.55 1.02 12.59
C PRO A 230 17.38 1.30 14.07
N ASN A 231 16.14 1.25 14.59
CA ASN A 231 15.83 1.59 15.99
C ASN A 231 14.84 0.59 16.61
N PRO A 232 15.25 -0.68 16.86
CA PRO A 232 14.33 -1.73 17.31
C PRO A 232 13.85 -1.61 18.76
N ARG A 233 14.23 -0.55 19.48
CA ARG A 233 13.89 -0.31 20.89
C ARG A 233 12.88 0.83 21.10
N ILE A 234 12.16 1.19 20.04
CA ILE A 234 11.06 2.16 20.15
C ILE A 234 9.91 1.57 20.99
#